data_b88f7e3f8d272a53a4405113317064cc
#
_entry.id   b88f7e3f8d272a53a4405113317064cc
#
_cell.length_a   1.000
_cell.length_b   1.000
_cell.length_c   1.000
_cell.angle_alpha   90.00
_cell.angle_beta   90.00
_cell.angle_gamma   90.00
#
_symmetry.space_group_name_H-M   'P 1'
#
loop_
_entity.id
_entity.type
_entity.pdbx_description
1 polymer ?
#
loop_
_entity_poly.entity_id
_entity_poly.type
_entity_poly.pdbx_seq_one_letter_code
_entity_poly.pdbx_strand_id
1 'polypeptide(L)'
;MKTSLYVIGAESLHEWEQRNNHPSCITLTGNVSVDTFTEFACDFDYTRYEQISFENLIVQDAVYENGYTCDYEEYISHIVLQDGIRLSVLTKLYLNMTFTKSFVVSEKCVFSADYKILVHIPETKELIVPNYVEQIGIGACCGYENISIVKLNDRLKSIEKGAFIAAGMNNINLPDSLVSLGENVFLMSELENIRLSNSLSGIPDGCFDLCFLENIEIPKSVKYIGERALTGLLWVDKFEIPEGVEQIGYNVFRFMDYISLPSTLLEIAPDFYYEEDVDDPEYPPYIEIHPDNKVFFSKDGSLYFKETGLLAIDSKYNGRPNDCVET
;
A
#
# COMPACT_ATOMS: atom_id res chain seq x y z
N MET A 1 20.18 -18.96 23.83
CA MET A 1 19.03 -19.91 23.72
C MET A 1 19.34 -20.91 22.63
N LYS A 2 18.91 -22.17 22.75
CA LYS A 2 19.14 -23.18 21.73
C LYS A 2 17.97 -23.11 20.77
N THR A 3 18.19 -22.63 19.55
CA THR A 3 17.19 -22.59 18.48
C THR A 3 17.02 -23.99 17.91
N SER A 4 15.79 -24.45 17.74
CA SER A 4 15.48 -25.74 17.15
C SER A 4 14.98 -25.56 15.71
N LEU A 5 15.56 -26.30 14.78
CA LEU A 5 15.24 -26.24 13.35
C LEU A 5 14.01 -27.09 13.02
N TYR A 6 13.02 -26.51 12.37
CA TYR A 6 11.85 -27.19 11.84
C TYR A 6 11.77 -27.07 10.32
N VAL A 7 11.58 -28.19 9.65
CA VAL A 7 11.42 -28.26 8.18
C VAL A 7 9.93 -28.32 7.84
N ILE A 8 9.41 -27.27 7.21
CA ILE A 8 7.99 -27.18 6.84
C ILE A 8 7.65 -28.33 5.87
N GLY A 9 6.57 -29.05 6.16
CA GLY A 9 6.08 -30.18 5.36
C GLY A 9 6.78 -31.52 5.58
N ALA A 10 7.82 -31.58 6.42
CA ALA A 10 8.51 -32.86 6.70
C ALA A 10 7.78 -33.76 7.71
N GLU A 11 7.12 -33.15 8.69
CA GLU A 11 6.31 -33.80 9.72
C GLU A 11 5.31 -32.80 10.31
N SER A 12 4.37 -33.21 11.13
CA SER A 12 3.49 -32.28 11.81
C SER A 12 4.27 -31.44 12.84
N LEU A 13 3.94 -30.14 12.94
CA LEU A 13 4.56 -29.23 13.91
C LEU A 13 4.38 -29.76 15.34
N HIS A 14 3.20 -30.30 15.64
CA HIS A 14 2.88 -30.85 16.97
C HIS A 14 3.81 -32.00 17.37
N GLU A 15 4.05 -32.98 16.48
CA GLU A 15 4.96 -34.09 16.74
C GLU A 15 6.40 -33.62 16.91
N TRP A 16 6.84 -32.66 16.10
CA TRP A 16 8.16 -32.06 16.21
C TRP A 16 8.32 -31.28 17.54
N GLU A 17 7.32 -30.48 17.97
CA GLU A 17 7.33 -29.76 19.25
C GLU A 17 7.45 -30.73 20.44
N GLN A 18 6.69 -31.82 20.44
CA GLN A 18 6.76 -32.83 21.50
C GLN A 18 8.17 -33.45 21.58
N ARG A 19 8.74 -33.82 20.44
CA ARG A 19 10.08 -34.45 20.37
C ARG A 19 11.18 -33.45 20.79
N ASN A 20 11.00 -32.13 20.58
CA ASN A 20 11.96 -31.11 20.95
C ASN A 20 11.65 -30.39 22.28
N ASN A 21 10.77 -30.94 23.11
CA ASN A 21 10.37 -30.41 24.41
C ASN A 21 9.82 -28.98 24.35
N HIS A 22 8.99 -28.67 23.36
CA HIS A 22 8.33 -27.36 23.15
C HIS A 22 9.33 -26.18 23.24
N PRO A 23 10.20 -26.00 22.26
CA PRO A 23 11.21 -24.95 22.28
C PRO A 23 10.59 -23.59 22.22
N SER A 24 11.12 -22.61 22.97
CA SER A 24 10.67 -21.19 22.88
C SER A 24 11.24 -20.44 21.70
N CYS A 25 12.20 -21.03 20.98
CA CYS A 25 12.83 -20.46 19.79
C CYS A 25 12.77 -21.47 18.65
N ILE A 26 12.23 -21.06 17.51
CA ILE A 26 12.10 -21.90 16.31
C ILE A 26 12.80 -21.25 15.12
N THR A 27 13.48 -22.09 14.31
CA THR A 27 13.96 -21.70 12.99
C THR A 27 13.22 -22.50 11.93
N LEU A 28 12.51 -21.81 11.06
CA LEU A 28 11.74 -22.39 9.96
C LEU A 28 12.60 -22.49 8.70
N THR A 29 12.55 -23.63 8.02
CA THR A 29 13.29 -23.89 6.79
C THR A 29 12.46 -24.74 5.84
N GLY A 30 12.84 -24.81 4.57
CA GLY A 30 12.25 -25.69 3.57
C GLY A 30 12.18 -25.04 2.19
N ASN A 31 11.93 -25.88 1.18
CA ASN A 31 11.55 -25.46 -0.17
C ASN A 31 10.16 -26.06 -0.43
N VAL A 32 9.13 -25.24 -0.33
CA VAL A 32 7.74 -25.70 -0.23
C VAL A 32 6.87 -25.06 -1.33
N SER A 33 5.81 -25.78 -1.72
CA SER A 33 4.78 -25.17 -2.57
C SER A 33 3.99 -24.10 -1.81
N VAL A 34 3.36 -23.21 -2.56
CA VAL A 34 2.43 -22.21 -2.01
C VAL A 34 1.35 -22.86 -1.16
N ASP A 35 0.76 -23.98 -1.63
CA ASP A 35 -0.29 -24.68 -0.90
C ASP A 35 0.21 -25.19 0.45
N THR A 36 1.34 -25.90 0.48
CA THR A 36 1.94 -26.42 1.72
C THR A 36 2.29 -25.30 2.69
N PHE A 37 2.81 -24.20 2.19
CA PHE A 37 3.12 -23.05 3.04
C PHE A 37 1.86 -22.41 3.60
N THR A 38 0.82 -22.24 2.79
CA THR A 38 -0.45 -21.63 3.18
C THR A 38 -1.16 -22.46 4.23
N GLU A 39 -1.25 -23.80 4.04
CA GLU A 39 -1.82 -24.71 5.04
C GLU A 39 -1.06 -24.60 6.38
N PHE A 40 0.26 -24.67 6.33
CA PHE A 40 1.07 -24.52 7.54
C PHE A 40 0.91 -23.16 8.19
N ALA A 41 0.84 -22.08 7.40
CA ALA A 41 0.70 -20.71 7.88
C ALA A 41 -0.63 -20.45 8.60
N CYS A 42 -1.71 -21.12 8.18
CA CYS A 42 -3.03 -21.02 8.83
C CYS A 42 -3.02 -21.61 10.24
N ASP A 43 -2.27 -22.71 10.44
CA ASP A 43 -2.24 -23.45 11.70
C ASP A 43 -1.11 -23.02 12.64
N PHE A 44 -0.21 -22.15 12.18
CA PHE A 44 0.96 -21.73 12.94
C PHE A 44 0.63 -20.80 14.09
N ASP A 45 0.67 -21.31 15.34
CA ASP A 45 0.49 -20.50 16.54
C ASP A 45 1.81 -19.84 16.97
N TYR A 46 2.07 -18.65 16.44
CA TYR A 46 3.27 -17.87 16.73
C TYR A 46 3.42 -17.49 18.20
N THR A 47 2.30 -17.44 18.98
CA THR A 47 2.32 -17.02 20.37
C THR A 47 3.03 -18.01 21.30
N ARG A 48 3.31 -19.23 20.81
CA ARG A 48 4.09 -20.24 21.54
C ARG A 48 5.59 -19.98 21.57
N TYR A 49 6.06 -19.05 20.76
CA TYR A 49 7.48 -18.77 20.58
C TYR A 49 7.83 -17.36 21.08
N GLU A 50 9.02 -17.26 21.67
CA GLU A 50 9.65 -15.97 22.00
C GLU A 50 10.43 -15.44 20.82
N GLN A 51 11.01 -16.35 19.99
CA GLN A 51 11.76 -16.01 18.80
C GLN A 51 11.44 -16.95 17.65
N ILE A 52 11.22 -16.37 16.47
CA ILE A 52 11.01 -17.07 15.20
C ILE A 52 12.06 -16.58 14.23
N SER A 53 12.72 -17.50 13.54
CA SER A 53 13.76 -17.19 12.55
C SER A 53 13.54 -18.01 11.28
N PHE A 54 14.09 -17.53 10.18
CA PHE A 54 14.09 -18.23 8.90
C PHE A 54 15.51 -18.55 8.45
N GLU A 55 15.71 -19.78 7.94
CA GLU A 55 16.96 -20.21 7.33
C GLU A 55 16.64 -21.04 6.06
N ASN A 56 17.03 -20.50 4.89
CA ASN A 56 16.82 -21.16 3.60
C ASN A 56 15.35 -21.58 3.35
N LEU A 57 14.38 -20.81 3.84
CA LEU A 57 12.98 -21.01 3.51
C LEU A 57 12.69 -20.37 2.16
N ILE A 58 12.16 -21.16 1.22
CA ILE A 58 11.72 -20.73 -0.10
C ILE A 58 10.29 -21.23 -0.28
N VAL A 59 9.36 -20.30 -0.51
CA VAL A 59 8.04 -20.62 -1.02
C VAL A 59 8.11 -20.51 -2.54
N GLN A 60 7.76 -21.60 -3.22
CA GLN A 60 7.81 -21.65 -4.69
C GLN A 60 6.83 -20.65 -5.30
N ASP A 61 7.10 -20.25 -6.54
CA ASP A 61 6.20 -19.39 -7.31
C ASP A 61 4.80 -20.00 -7.39
N ALA A 62 3.79 -19.14 -7.30
CA ALA A 62 2.40 -19.53 -7.49
C ALA A 62 2.10 -19.75 -8.98
N VAL A 63 1.24 -20.73 -9.28
CA VAL A 63 0.77 -21.01 -10.64
C VAL A 63 -0.74 -20.85 -10.69
N TYR A 64 -1.22 -19.88 -11.48
CA TYR A 64 -2.64 -19.70 -11.73
C TYR A 64 -3.22 -20.76 -12.68
N GLU A 65 -4.55 -20.93 -12.71
CA GLU A 65 -5.24 -21.91 -13.59
C GLU A 65 -4.91 -21.73 -15.07
N ASN A 66 -4.58 -20.51 -15.51
CA ASN A 66 -4.17 -20.20 -16.88
C ASN A 66 -2.70 -20.53 -17.17
N GLY A 67 -1.95 -21.07 -16.19
CA GLY A 67 -0.53 -21.40 -16.31
C GLY A 67 0.44 -20.22 -16.13
N TYR A 68 -0.06 -19.01 -15.80
CA TYR A 68 0.78 -17.87 -15.43
C TYR A 68 1.43 -18.12 -14.06
N THR A 69 2.71 -17.81 -13.93
CA THR A 69 3.46 -17.91 -12.67
C THR A 69 3.78 -16.53 -12.15
N CYS A 70 3.64 -16.32 -10.85
CA CYS A 70 4.05 -15.11 -10.17
C CYS A 70 4.78 -15.48 -8.87
N ASP A 71 5.56 -14.54 -8.34
CA ASP A 71 6.16 -14.72 -7.03
C ASP A 71 5.09 -14.74 -5.92
N TYR A 72 5.49 -15.20 -4.73
CA TYR A 72 4.53 -15.36 -3.62
C TYR A 72 4.01 -14.01 -3.11
N GLU A 73 4.78 -12.94 -3.17
CA GLU A 73 4.36 -11.60 -2.76
C GLU A 73 3.32 -11.03 -3.73
N GLU A 74 3.53 -11.18 -5.04
CA GLU A 74 2.57 -10.81 -6.08
C GLU A 74 1.28 -11.63 -5.93
N TYR A 75 1.40 -12.94 -5.72
CA TYR A 75 0.27 -13.83 -5.48
C TYR A 75 -0.58 -13.40 -4.27
N ILE A 76 0.05 -13.12 -3.12
CA ILE A 76 -0.64 -12.65 -1.92
C ILE A 76 -1.30 -11.30 -2.16
N SER A 77 -0.64 -10.38 -2.84
CA SER A 77 -1.22 -9.08 -3.19
C SER A 77 -2.48 -9.24 -4.03
N HIS A 78 -2.46 -10.15 -5.01
CA HIS A 78 -3.61 -10.44 -5.86
C HIS A 78 -4.78 -11.05 -5.07
N ILE A 79 -4.52 -12.03 -4.20
CA ILE A 79 -5.56 -12.65 -3.34
C ILE A 79 -6.18 -11.61 -2.39
N VAL A 80 -5.37 -10.77 -1.75
CA VAL A 80 -5.89 -9.75 -0.84
C VAL A 80 -6.80 -8.76 -1.57
N LEU A 81 -6.44 -8.39 -2.80
CA LEU A 81 -7.24 -7.50 -3.64
C LEU A 81 -8.57 -8.11 -4.07
N GLN A 82 -8.60 -9.41 -4.39
CA GLN A 82 -9.81 -10.07 -4.89
C GLN A 82 -10.75 -10.53 -3.78
N ASP A 83 -10.22 -11.06 -2.69
CA ASP A 83 -10.99 -11.78 -1.68
C ASP A 83 -11.03 -11.08 -0.32
N GLY A 84 -10.29 -9.98 -0.13
CA GLY A 84 -10.19 -9.26 1.15
C GLY A 84 -9.59 -10.14 2.27
N ILE A 85 -8.75 -11.10 1.91
CA ILE A 85 -8.24 -12.12 2.83
C ILE A 85 -7.29 -11.51 3.85
N ARG A 86 -7.52 -11.86 5.12
CA ARG A 86 -6.65 -11.54 6.24
C ARG A 86 -5.36 -12.36 6.16
N LEU A 87 -4.20 -11.70 6.08
CA LEU A 87 -2.91 -12.38 6.06
C LEU A 87 -2.63 -13.10 7.38
N SER A 88 -2.21 -14.37 7.31
CA SER A 88 -1.71 -15.10 8.48
C SER A 88 -0.43 -14.44 9.01
N VAL A 89 -0.15 -14.66 10.30
CA VAL A 89 1.07 -14.10 10.92
C VAL A 89 2.32 -14.62 10.24
N LEU A 90 2.36 -15.90 9.90
CA LEU A 90 3.52 -16.50 9.25
C LEU A 90 3.75 -15.92 7.85
N THR A 91 2.68 -15.63 7.10
CA THR A 91 2.79 -14.94 5.80
C THR A 91 3.41 -13.55 5.98
N LYS A 92 2.95 -12.77 6.97
CA LYS A 92 3.55 -11.47 7.29
C LYS A 92 5.04 -11.59 7.66
N LEU A 93 5.41 -12.59 8.46
CA LEU A 93 6.80 -12.87 8.80
C LEU A 93 7.64 -13.19 7.55
N TYR A 94 7.10 -14.04 6.67
CA TYR A 94 7.77 -14.41 5.42
C TYR A 94 8.01 -13.19 4.51
N LEU A 95 7.00 -12.37 4.28
CA LEU A 95 7.11 -11.15 3.47
C LEU A 95 8.13 -10.16 4.05
N ASN A 96 8.26 -10.11 5.36
CA ASN A 96 9.21 -9.23 6.04
C ASN A 96 10.63 -9.81 6.21
N MET A 97 10.89 -11.05 5.78
CA MET A 97 12.21 -11.66 5.93
C MET A 97 13.30 -11.03 5.05
N THR A 98 12.92 -10.20 4.08
CA THR A 98 13.85 -9.37 3.29
C THR A 98 14.49 -8.28 4.14
N PHE A 99 13.77 -7.77 5.16
CA PHE A 99 14.27 -6.73 6.09
C PHE A 99 14.96 -7.35 7.29
N THR A 100 14.45 -8.47 7.79
CA THR A 100 15.03 -9.19 8.93
C THR A 100 14.70 -10.68 8.86
N LYS A 101 15.67 -11.51 9.20
CA LYS A 101 15.47 -12.97 9.24
C LYS A 101 15.13 -13.51 10.63
N SER A 102 15.07 -12.66 11.63
CA SER A 102 14.78 -13.03 13.02
C SER A 102 13.77 -12.07 13.65
N PHE A 103 12.79 -12.64 14.31
CA PHE A 103 11.65 -11.94 14.90
C PHE A 103 11.51 -12.30 16.36
N VAL A 104 11.09 -11.33 17.17
CA VAL A 104 10.77 -11.52 18.58
C VAL A 104 9.27 -11.30 18.78
N VAL A 105 8.68 -12.12 19.65
CA VAL A 105 7.27 -12.01 20.04
C VAL A 105 7.21 -11.38 21.42
N SER A 106 6.54 -10.24 21.54
CA SER A 106 6.36 -9.51 22.79
C SER A 106 4.94 -8.99 22.87
N GLU A 107 4.22 -9.31 23.95
CA GLU A 107 2.83 -8.89 24.18
C GLU A 107 1.89 -9.23 22.98
N LYS A 108 2.11 -10.40 22.36
CA LYS A 108 1.44 -10.85 21.14
C LYS A 108 1.72 -10.01 19.89
N CYS A 109 2.54 -8.97 19.97
CA CYS A 109 3.08 -8.28 18.80
C CYS A 109 4.34 -8.98 18.32
N VAL A 110 4.62 -8.89 17.02
CA VAL A 110 5.85 -9.42 16.44
C VAL A 110 6.69 -8.26 15.90
N PHE A 111 7.95 -8.25 16.29
CA PHE A 111 8.92 -7.25 15.89
C PHE A 111 10.15 -7.91 15.24
N SER A 112 10.93 -7.13 14.49
CA SER A 112 12.33 -7.51 14.19
C SER A 112 13.13 -7.71 15.47
N ALA A 113 14.25 -8.45 15.38
CA ALA A 113 15.10 -8.75 16.55
C ALA A 113 15.65 -7.51 17.27
N ASP A 114 15.78 -6.40 16.56
CA ASP A 114 16.20 -5.09 17.09
C ASP A 114 15.01 -4.18 17.49
N TYR A 115 13.79 -4.68 17.44
CA TYR A 115 12.54 -3.96 17.73
C TYR A 115 12.24 -2.75 16.84
N LYS A 116 12.94 -2.56 15.73
CA LYS A 116 12.72 -1.39 14.87
C LYS A 116 11.58 -1.56 13.88
N ILE A 117 11.26 -2.80 13.50
CA ILE A 117 10.17 -3.11 12.57
C ILE A 117 9.02 -3.75 13.35
N LEU A 118 7.83 -3.16 13.24
CA LEU A 118 6.58 -3.76 13.70
C LEU A 118 6.01 -4.61 12.56
N VAL A 119 6.01 -5.94 12.72
CA VAL A 119 5.60 -6.89 11.68
C VAL A 119 4.16 -7.35 11.83
N HIS A 120 3.69 -7.48 13.07
CA HIS A 120 2.32 -7.92 13.36
C HIS A 120 1.87 -7.40 14.72
N ILE A 121 0.59 -7.09 14.82
CA ILE A 121 -0.10 -6.79 16.08
C ILE A 121 -1.27 -7.77 16.26
N PRO A 122 -1.69 -8.07 17.48
CA PRO A 122 -2.97 -8.74 17.69
C PRO A 122 -4.11 -7.83 17.24
N GLU A 123 -5.23 -8.42 16.86
CA GLU A 123 -6.42 -7.64 16.54
C GLU A 123 -6.79 -6.70 17.68
N THR A 124 -6.90 -5.42 17.38
CA THR A 124 -7.13 -4.38 18.38
C THR A 124 -7.98 -3.25 17.79
N LYS A 125 -8.67 -2.50 18.64
CA LYS A 125 -9.34 -1.26 18.24
C LYS A 125 -8.40 -0.06 18.23
N GLU A 126 -7.30 -0.13 18.97
CA GLU A 126 -6.33 0.95 19.09
C GLU A 126 -4.92 0.40 18.88
N LEU A 127 -4.18 0.99 17.93
CA LEU A 127 -2.75 0.80 17.74
C LEU A 127 -2.01 2.05 18.22
N ILE A 128 -1.15 1.87 19.21
CA ILE A 128 -0.16 2.86 19.59
C ILE A 128 1.21 2.32 19.22
N VAL A 129 1.82 2.88 18.18
CA VAL A 129 3.14 2.43 17.71
C VAL A 129 4.23 2.85 18.70
N PRO A 130 5.00 1.90 19.27
CA PRO A 130 6.04 2.22 20.26
C PRO A 130 7.12 3.16 19.69
N ASN A 131 7.68 4.03 20.54
CA ASN A 131 8.66 5.04 20.14
C ASN A 131 10.00 4.50 19.60
N TYR A 132 10.29 3.23 19.78
CA TYR A 132 11.47 2.58 19.23
C TYR A 132 11.25 2.01 17.82
N VAL A 133 10.01 1.91 17.36
CA VAL A 133 9.67 1.44 16.02
C VAL A 133 9.98 2.53 15.00
N GLU A 134 10.74 2.18 14.00
CA GLU A 134 11.11 3.05 12.87
C GLU A 134 10.38 2.67 11.58
N GLN A 135 9.78 1.45 11.51
CA GLN A 135 9.12 0.92 10.32
C GLN A 135 7.89 0.08 10.69
N ILE A 136 6.80 0.25 9.97
CA ILE A 136 5.66 -0.68 9.98
C ILE A 136 5.83 -1.61 8.78
N GLY A 137 5.92 -2.91 9.06
CA GLY A 137 6.25 -3.94 8.07
C GLY A 137 5.13 -4.23 7.07
N ILE A 138 5.47 -5.04 6.05
CA ILE A 138 4.54 -5.48 5.00
C ILE A 138 3.33 -6.18 5.63
N GLY A 139 2.13 -5.72 5.27
CA GLY A 139 0.86 -6.29 5.70
C GLY A 139 0.60 -6.26 7.21
N ALA A 140 1.34 -5.49 8.01
CA ALA A 140 1.33 -5.56 9.48
C ALA A 140 -0.08 -5.50 10.09
N CYS A 141 -0.95 -4.63 9.57
CA CYS A 141 -2.34 -4.44 10.02
C CYS A 141 -3.37 -4.77 8.91
N CYS A 142 -2.99 -5.54 7.90
CA CYS A 142 -3.85 -5.92 6.79
C CYS A 142 -5.08 -6.71 7.28
N GLY A 143 -6.27 -6.31 6.82
CA GLY A 143 -7.56 -6.95 7.15
C GLY A 143 -8.06 -6.66 8.56
N TYR A 144 -7.58 -5.61 9.22
CA TYR A 144 -8.02 -5.26 10.58
C TYR A 144 -9.19 -4.26 10.56
N GLU A 145 -10.36 -4.74 10.18
CA GLU A 145 -11.60 -3.95 10.06
C GLU A 145 -12.01 -3.24 11.36
N ASN A 146 -11.64 -3.80 12.52
CA ASN A 146 -12.00 -3.24 13.83
C ASN A 146 -11.04 -2.18 14.35
N ILE A 147 -9.90 -1.92 13.66
CA ILE A 147 -8.96 -0.90 14.09
C ILE A 147 -9.52 0.48 13.79
N SER A 148 -9.76 1.29 14.81
CA SER A 148 -10.36 2.62 14.66
C SER A 148 -9.44 3.76 15.06
N ILE A 149 -8.39 3.48 15.83
CA ILE A 149 -7.43 4.47 16.30
C ILE A 149 -6.02 3.98 16.00
N VAL A 150 -5.27 4.78 15.21
CA VAL A 150 -3.86 4.54 14.93
C VAL A 150 -3.06 5.77 15.33
N LYS A 151 -2.17 5.59 16.32
CA LYS A 151 -1.24 6.62 16.78
C LYS A 151 0.18 6.25 16.41
N LEU A 152 0.74 6.96 15.47
CA LEU A 152 2.12 6.80 15.00
C LEU A 152 3.08 7.62 15.87
N ASN A 153 4.31 7.16 15.99
CA ASN A 153 5.36 7.86 16.73
C ASN A 153 6.18 8.80 15.82
N ASP A 154 6.85 9.81 16.39
CA ASP A 154 7.63 10.81 15.67
C ASP A 154 9.02 10.31 15.20
N ARG A 155 9.29 9.01 15.27
CA ARG A 155 10.52 8.38 14.77
C ARG A 155 10.27 7.43 13.62
N LEU A 156 8.99 7.22 13.27
CA LEU A 156 8.60 6.35 12.17
C LEU A 156 9.10 6.90 10.85
N LYS A 157 9.80 6.08 10.07
CA LYS A 157 10.42 6.46 8.79
C LYS A 157 9.70 5.89 7.59
N SER A 158 9.15 4.67 7.72
CA SER A 158 8.44 4.02 6.63
C SER A 158 7.23 3.22 7.09
N ILE A 159 6.26 3.10 6.20
CA ILE A 159 5.13 2.18 6.27
C ILE A 159 5.17 1.37 4.98
N GLU A 160 5.33 0.05 5.12
CA GLU A 160 5.60 -0.81 3.98
C GLU A 160 4.32 -1.25 3.25
N LYS A 161 4.51 -1.92 2.10
CA LYS A 161 3.47 -2.40 1.19
C LYS A 161 2.31 -3.05 1.94
N GLY A 162 1.11 -2.59 1.65
CA GLY A 162 -0.13 -3.16 2.15
C GLY A 162 -0.33 -3.15 3.66
N ALA A 163 0.43 -2.34 4.40
CA ALA A 163 0.43 -2.38 5.87
C ALA A 163 -0.95 -2.18 6.50
N PHE A 164 -1.83 -1.43 5.87
CA PHE A 164 -3.18 -1.11 6.33
C PHE A 164 -4.26 -1.43 5.27
N ILE A 165 -4.03 -2.41 4.39
CA ILE A 165 -5.06 -2.88 3.46
C ILE A 165 -6.30 -3.29 4.24
N ALA A 166 -7.48 -2.85 3.80
CA ALA A 166 -8.78 -3.16 4.40
C ALA A 166 -8.81 -2.93 5.93
N ALA A 167 -8.16 -1.87 6.41
CA ALA A 167 -8.17 -1.48 7.82
C ALA A 167 -9.27 -0.47 8.11
N GLY A 168 -9.96 -0.61 9.24
CA GLY A 168 -11.19 0.13 9.57
C GLY A 168 -10.98 1.51 10.18
N MET A 169 -9.78 2.11 10.11
CA MET A 169 -9.56 3.47 10.61
C MET A 169 -10.04 4.52 9.62
N ASN A 170 -10.84 5.50 10.11
CA ASN A 170 -11.29 6.64 9.29
C ASN A 170 -10.27 7.78 9.21
N ASN A 171 -9.36 7.86 10.17
CA ASN A 171 -8.43 8.98 10.27
C ASN A 171 -7.02 8.52 10.62
N ILE A 172 -6.01 9.10 9.97
CA ILE A 172 -4.61 8.89 10.33
C ILE A 172 -3.78 10.16 10.10
N ASN A 173 -2.82 10.42 11.00
CA ASN A 173 -1.86 11.50 10.86
C ASN A 173 -0.46 10.92 10.69
N LEU A 174 0.15 11.11 9.52
CA LEU A 174 1.51 10.67 9.24
C LEU A 174 2.50 11.68 9.85
N PRO A 175 3.46 11.24 10.69
CA PRO A 175 4.44 12.13 11.28
C PRO A 175 5.43 12.66 10.23
N ASP A 176 5.99 13.86 10.43
CA ASP A 176 6.95 14.46 9.49
C ASP A 176 8.31 13.74 9.46
N SER A 177 8.54 12.78 10.35
CA SER A 177 9.66 11.83 10.27
C SER A 177 9.49 10.77 9.19
N LEU A 178 8.24 10.53 8.70
CA LEU A 178 7.93 9.53 7.69
C LEU A 178 8.37 10.04 6.31
N VAL A 179 9.26 9.31 5.68
CA VAL A 179 9.83 9.65 4.36
C VAL A 179 9.38 8.73 3.24
N SER A 180 8.79 7.58 3.57
CA SER A 180 8.41 6.57 2.60
C SER A 180 7.08 5.88 2.95
N LEU A 181 6.25 5.67 1.93
CA LEU A 181 5.10 4.78 1.92
C LEU A 181 5.34 3.68 0.88
N GLY A 182 4.91 2.46 1.18
CA GLY A 182 4.87 1.35 0.23
C GLY A 182 3.63 1.40 -0.66
N GLU A 183 3.61 0.56 -1.69
CA GLU A 183 2.44 0.37 -2.54
C GLU A 183 1.24 -0.15 -1.76
N ASN A 184 0.03 0.24 -2.16
CA ASN A 184 -1.23 -0.26 -1.60
C ASN A 184 -1.36 -0.11 -0.07
N VAL A 185 -0.67 0.86 0.55
CA VAL A 185 -0.62 0.97 2.03
C VAL A 185 -2.00 1.03 2.64
N PHE A 186 -2.92 1.82 2.09
CA PHE A 186 -4.27 2.03 2.61
C PHE A 186 -5.37 1.48 1.67
N LEU A 187 -5.00 0.67 0.69
CA LEU A 187 -5.94 0.09 -0.25
C LEU A 187 -7.17 -0.50 0.45
N MET A 188 -8.38 -0.17 -0.02
CA MET A 188 -9.67 -0.65 0.52
C MET A 188 -9.88 -0.33 2.02
N SER A 189 -9.11 0.58 2.62
CA SER A 189 -9.35 0.99 4.01
C SER A 189 -10.54 1.95 4.11
N GLU A 190 -11.15 2.03 5.31
CA GLU A 190 -12.24 2.98 5.59
C GLU A 190 -11.74 4.42 5.80
N LEU A 191 -10.58 4.77 5.23
CA LEU A 191 -9.92 6.05 5.45
C LEU A 191 -10.68 7.19 4.77
N GLU A 192 -11.14 8.16 5.56
CA GLU A 192 -11.85 9.37 5.12
C GLU A 192 -10.93 10.60 5.17
N ASN A 193 -10.06 10.68 6.19
CA ASN A 193 -9.20 11.83 6.40
C ASN A 193 -7.75 11.42 6.69
N ILE A 194 -6.82 12.09 6.03
CA ILE A 194 -5.38 11.87 6.24
C ILE A 194 -4.61 13.18 6.25
N ARG A 195 -3.65 13.28 7.19
CA ARG A 195 -2.57 14.26 7.10
C ARG A 195 -1.31 13.55 6.59
N LEU A 196 -0.84 13.93 5.42
CA LEU A 196 0.42 13.45 4.87
C LEU A 196 1.64 14.08 5.56
N SER A 197 2.76 13.34 5.57
CA SER A 197 4.05 13.85 6.03
C SER A 197 4.62 14.86 5.03
N ASN A 198 5.14 15.99 5.52
CA ASN A 198 5.84 16.99 4.70
C ASN A 198 7.20 16.50 4.18
N SER A 199 7.64 15.31 4.55
CA SER A 199 8.90 14.70 4.11
C SER A 199 8.71 13.61 3.05
N LEU A 200 7.48 13.32 2.63
CA LEU A 200 7.21 12.34 1.58
C LEU A 200 7.72 12.84 0.23
N SER A 201 8.42 11.98 -0.49
CA SER A 201 8.89 12.26 -1.87
C SER A 201 7.89 11.83 -2.95
N GLY A 202 6.90 11.00 -2.62
CA GLY A 202 5.88 10.54 -3.54
C GLY A 202 4.72 9.83 -2.86
N ILE A 203 3.64 9.67 -3.61
CA ILE A 203 2.48 8.84 -3.26
C ILE A 203 2.56 7.60 -4.16
N PRO A 204 2.84 6.41 -3.60
CA PRO A 204 3.07 5.20 -4.40
C PRO A 204 1.79 4.64 -5.01
N ASP A 205 1.96 3.64 -5.87
CA ASP A 205 0.87 2.95 -6.57
C ASP A 205 -0.16 2.40 -5.59
N GLY A 206 -1.44 2.58 -5.92
CA GLY A 206 -2.59 2.10 -5.16
C GLY A 206 -2.68 2.61 -3.72
N CYS A 207 -1.92 3.64 -3.34
CA CYS A 207 -1.79 4.07 -1.94
C CYS A 207 -3.14 4.29 -1.26
N PHE A 208 -4.08 4.95 -1.95
CA PHE A 208 -5.44 5.23 -1.47
C PHE A 208 -6.51 4.66 -2.40
N ASP A 209 -6.18 3.59 -3.14
CA ASP A 209 -7.14 2.97 -4.02
C ASP A 209 -8.30 2.39 -3.21
N LEU A 210 -9.55 2.62 -3.67
CA LEU A 210 -10.78 2.18 -3.02
C LEU A 210 -10.93 2.61 -1.55
N CYS A 211 -10.31 3.73 -1.15
CA CYS A 211 -10.61 4.42 0.10
C CYS A 211 -11.84 5.33 -0.05
N PHE A 212 -12.19 6.08 1.00
CA PHE A 212 -13.33 6.99 1.05
C PHE A 212 -12.89 8.42 1.38
N LEU A 213 -11.75 8.88 0.81
CA LEU A 213 -11.17 10.18 1.14
C LEU A 213 -12.12 11.32 0.77
N GLU A 214 -12.43 12.15 1.76
CA GLU A 214 -13.20 13.40 1.58
C GLU A 214 -12.32 14.51 0.99
N ASN A 215 -11.05 14.52 1.36
CA ASN A 215 -10.05 15.48 0.88
C ASN A 215 -8.63 14.96 1.17
N ILE A 216 -7.64 15.50 0.47
CA ILE A 216 -6.22 15.27 0.74
C ILE A 216 -5.39 16.50 0.39
N GLU A 217 -4.52 16.93 1.30
CA GLU A 217 -3.50 17.94 1.01
C GLU A 217 -2.20 17.25 0.64
N ILE A 218 -1.78 17.38 -0.62
CA ILE A 218 -0.51 16.83 -1.11
C ILE A 218 0.63 17.79 -0.75
N PRO A 219 1.64 17.36 0.03
CA PRO A 219 2.77 18.20 0.37
C PRO A 219 3.63 18.57 -0.86
N LYS A 220 4.22 19.77 -0.85
CA LYS A 220 5.12 20.24 -1.94
C LYS A 220 6.40 19.41 -2.12
N SER A 221 6.72 18.55 -1.16
CA SER A 221 7.83 17.59 -1.23
C SER A 221 7.55 16.44 -2.20
N VAL A 222 6.26 16.16 -2.49
CA VAL A 222 5.83 15.07 -3.37
C VAL A 222 6.22 15.39 -4.82
N LYS A 223 6.95 14.46 -5.44
CA LYS A 223 7.44 14.54 -6.82
C LYS A 223 6.67 13.67 -7.78
N TYR A 224 6.12 12.56 -7.31
CA TYR A 224 5.35 11.64 -8.13
C TYR A 224 4.07 11.19 -7.43
N ILE A 225 3.05 10.91 -8.24
CA ILE A 225 1.80 10.27 -7.84
C ILE A 225 1.68 9.02 -8.69
N GLY A 226 1.70 7.86 -8.04
CA GLY A 226 1.73 6.55 -8.67
C GLY A 226 0.40 6.13 -9.30
N GLU A 227 0.39 4.98 -9.95
CA GLU A 227 -0.81 4.39 -10.55
C GLU A 227 -1.89 4.16 -9.50
N ARG A 228 -3.14 4.51 -9.81
CA ARG A 228 -4.33 4.34 -8.93
C ARG A 228 -4.17 4.95 -7.53
N ALA A 229 -3.24 5.87 -7.35
CA ALA A 229 -2.84 6.36 -6.03
C ALA A 229 -3.92 7.19 -5.32
N LEU A 230 -4.81 7.86 -6.05
CA LEU A 230 -5.83 8.77 -5.52
C LEU A 230 -7.26 8.43 -5.97
N THR A 231 -7.52 7.20 -6.44
CA THR A 231 -8.87 6.76 -6.85
C THR A 231 -9.89 6.75 -5.70
N GLY A 232 -9.42 6.81 -4.45
CA GLY A 232 -10.26 6.94 -3.26
C GLY A 232 -10.83 8.34 -3.00
N LEU A 233 -10.51 9.33 -3.81
CA LEU A 233 -11.11 10.67 -3.76
C LEU A 233 -12.46 10.68 -4.50
N LEU A 234 -13.52 10.18 -3.86
CA LEU A 234 -14.81 9.92 -4.51
C LEU A 234 -15.75 11.13 -4.58
N TRP A 235 -15.50 12.18 -3.78
CA TRP A 235 -16.43 13.31 -3.60
C TRP A 235 -15.80 14.66 -3.92
N VAL A 236 -14.74 14.66 -4.74
CA VAL A 236 -13.98 15.85 -5.09
C VAL A 236 -14.17 16.18 -6.56
N ASP A 237 -15.04 17.14 -6.87
CA ASP A 237 -15.30 17.56 -8.25
C ASP A 237 -14.11 18.29 -8.88
N LYS A 238 -13.34 19.02 -8.05
CA LYS A 238 -12.20 19.83 -8.50
C LYS A 238 -10.97 19.53 -7.65
N PHE A 239 -9.86 19.23 -8.30
CA PHE A 239 -8.60 18.95 -7.62
C PHE A 239 -7.44 19.75 -8.20
N GLU A 240 -6.67 20.40 -7.30
CA GLU A 240 -5.46 21.12 -7.65
C GLU A 240 -4.24 20.32 -7.22
N ILE A 241 -3.44 19.91 -8.21
CA ILE A 241 -2.17 19.24 -7.96
C ILE A 241 -1.12 20.32 -7.64
N PRO A 242 -0.46 20.24 -6.45
CA PRO A 242 0.43 21.31 -6.00
C PRO A 242 1.71 21.39 -6.81
N GLU A 243 2.31 22.57 -6.78
CA GLU A 243 3.68 22.77 -7.24
C GLU A 243 4.65 21.82 -6.52
N GLY A 244 5.54 21.21 -7.26
CA GLY A 244 6.46 20.18 -6.81
C GLY A 244 6.24 18.84 -7.49
N VAL A 245 5.01 18.48 -7.85
CA VAL A 245 4.70 17.26 -8.58
C VAL A 245 5.25 17.34 -10.00
N GLU A 246 6.02 16.33 -10.38
CA GLU A 246 6.72 16.22 -11.65
C GLU A 246 6.18 15.07 -12.52
N GLN A 247 5.58 14.02 -11.90
CA GLN A 247 5.11 12.83 -12.59
C GLN A 247 3.75 12.37 -12.06
N ILE A 248 2.85 11.97 -12.98
CA ILE A 248 1.52 11.42 -12.67
C ILE A 248 1.34 10.11 -13.44
N GLY A 249 1.05 9.02 -12.71
CA GLY A 249 0.86 7.67 -13.24
C GLY A 249 -0.48 7.43 -13.92
N TYR A 250 -0.78 6.15 -14.20
CA TYR A 250 -2.03 5.71 -14.81
C TYR A 250 -3.18 5.71 -13.79
N ASN A 251 -4.40 5.96 -14.25
CA ASN A 251 -5.63 5.79 -13.46
C ASN A 251 -5.61 6.46 -12.08
N VAL A 252 -4.95 7.61 -11.96
CA VAL A 252 -4.74 8.26 -10.64
C VAL A 252 -6.04 8.77 -10.05
N PHE A 253 -6.95 9.29 -10.87
CA PHE A 253 -8.19 9.95 -10.45
C PHE A 253 -9.44 9.26 -11.00
N ARG A 254 -10.57 9.41 -10.27
CA ARG A 254 -11.93 9.01 -10.67
C ARG A 254 -12.90 10.14 -10.34
N PHE A 255 -14.01 10.22 -11.10
CA PHE A 255 -15.16 11.06 -10.80
C PHE A 255 -14.86 12.56 -10.58
N MET A 256 -13.87 13.12 -11.31
CA MET A 256 -13.51 14.55 -11.19
C MET A 256 -13.93 15.31 -12.43
N ASP A 257 -14.54 16.48 -12.25
CA ASP A 257 -14.91 17.37 -13.34
C ASP A 257 -13.76 18.27 -13.81
N TYR A 258 -12.84 18.60 -12.89
CA TYR A 258 -11.77 19.56 -13.15
C TYR A 258 -10.48 19.19 -12.42
N ILE A 259 -9.35 19.23 -13.16
CA ILE A 259 -8.02 19.03 -12.62
C ILE A 259 -7.10 20.15 -13.04
N SER A 260 -6.49 20.83 -12.04
CA SER A 260 -5.43 21.82 -12.27
C SER A 260 -4.05 21.18 -12.06
N LEU A 261 -3.19 21.33 -13.08
CA LEU A 261 -1.85 20.76 -13.13
C LEU A 261 -0.78 21.83 -12.86
N PRO A 262 0.33 21.50 -12.14
CA PRO A 262 1.33 22.48 -11.75
C PRO A 262 2.32 22.86 -12.88
N SER A 263 3.05 23.95 -12.65
CA SER A 263 4.13 24.36 -13.55
C SER A 263 5.30 23.37 -13.59
N THR A 264 5.46 22.56 -12.55
CA THR A 264 6.55 21.58 -12.38
C THR A 264 6.32 20.26 -13.09
N LEU A 265 5.12 19.99 -13.62
CA LEU A 265 4.79 18.72 -14.26
C LEU A 265 5.65 18.48 -15.51
N LEU A 266 6.29 17.32 -15.57
CA LEU A 266 7.15 16.88 -16.67
C LEU A 266 6.54 15.71 -17.44
N GLU A 267 5.86 14.79 -16.74
CA GLU A 267 5.31 13.56 -17.29
C GLU A 267 3.91 13.30 -16.72
N ILE A 268 3.02 12.84 -17.57
CA ILE A 268 1.68 12.39 -17.21
C ILE A 268 1.31 11.20 -18.09
N ALA A 269 0.78 10.15 -17.48
CA ALA A 269 0.29 9.01 -18.24
C ALA A 269 -0.93 9.40 -19.09
N PRO A 270 -1.06 8.89 -20.34
CA PRO A 270 -2.19 9.22 -21.19
C PRO A 270 -3.53 8.82 -20.59
N ASP A 271 -3.56 7.72 -19.84
CA ASP A 271 -4.74 7.21 -19.13
C ASP A 271 -4.63 7.50 -17.62
N PHE A 272 -4.28 8.73 -17.24
CA PHE A 272 -4.15 9.14 -15.83
C PHE A 272 -5.48 9.24 -15.10
N TYR A 273 -6.59 9.24 -15.83
CA TYR A 273 -7.96 9.23 -15.36
C TYR A 273 -8.60 7.87 -15.61
N TYR A 274 -9.30 7.31 -14.64
CA TYR A 274 -9.91 5.99 -14.71
C TYR A 274 -11.33 6.06 -15.27
N GLU A 275 -11.60 5.36 -16.39
CA GLU A 275 -12.91 5.17 -16.97
C GLU A 275 -13.41 3.74 -16.67
N GLU A 276 -14.46 3.60 -15.86
CA GLU A 276 -14.98 2.27 -15.47
C GLU A 276 -15.88 1.63 -16.51
N ASP A 277 -16.57 2.40 -17.33
CA ASP A 277 -17.62 1.85 -18.20
C ASP A 277 -17.55 2.42 -19.62
N VAL A 278 -17.37 1.52 -20.58
CA VAL A 278 -17.35 1.87 -22.02
C VAL A 278 -18.74 2.29 -22.53
N ASP A 279 -19.81 1.87 -21.84
CA ASP A 279 -21.22 2.11 -22.22
C ASP A 279 -21.82 3.38 -21.58
N ASP A 280 -21.22 3.90 -20.49
CA ASP A 280 -21.55 5.19 -19.89
C ASP A 280 -20.22 5.96 -19.59
N PRO A 281 -19.58 6.51 -20.63
CA PRO A 281 -18.33 7.23 -20.44
C PRO A 281 -18.59 8.47 -19.59
N GLU A 282 -18.22 8.40 -18.31
CA GLU A 282 -18.02 9.59 -17.52
C GLU A 282 -16.99 10.45 -18.25
N TYR A 283 -17.35 11.69 -18.51
CA TYR A 283 -16.53 12.58 -19.31
C TYR A 283 -15.16 12.75 -18.61
N PRO A 284 -14.06 12.65 -19.36
CA PRO A 284 -12.75 12.97 -18.79
C PRO A 284 -12.77 14.40 -18.23
N PRO A 285 -12.03 14.68 -17.16
CA PRO A 285 -12.05 15.97 -16.50
C PRO A 285 -11.60 17.08 -17.43
N TYR A 286 -12.09 18.30 -17.19
CA TYR A 286 -11.50 19.49 -17.79
C TYR A 286 -10.11 19.69 -17.20
N ILE A 287 -9.07 19.73 -18.06
CA ILE A 287 -7.68 19.84 -17.64
C ILE A 287 -7.19 21.26 -17.86
N GLU A 288 -6.69 21.88 -16.80
CA GLU A 288 -5.95 23.13 -16.88
C GLU A 288 -4.52 22.93 -16.40
N ILE A 289 -3.54 23.51 -17.09
CA ILE A 289 -2.14 23.48 -16.64
C ILE A 289 -1.61 24.88 -16.45
N HIS A 290 -0.79 25.04 -15.39
CA HIS A 290 -0.15 26.33 -15.09
C HIS A 290 0.58 26.89 -16.33
N PRO A 291 0.39 28.17 -16.70
CA PRO A 291 0.91 28.75 -17.94
C PRO A 291 2.45 28.71 -18.03
N ASP A 292 3.15 28.68 -16.89
CA ASP A 292 4.62 28.60 -16.84
C ASP A 292 5.16 27.15 -16.99
N ASN A 293 4.30 26.14 -17.11
CA ASN A 293 4.76 24.76 -17.39
C ASN A 293 5.62 24.76 -18.65
N LYS A 294 6.68 23.97 -18.68
CA LYS A 294 7.66 23.94 -19.77
C LYS A 294 7.37 22.89 -20.83
N VAL A 295 6.59 21.87 -20.52
CA VAL A 295 6.35 20.69 -21.34
C VAL A 295 4.99 20.75 -22.03
N PHE A 296 3.95 21.16 -21.29
CA PHE A 296 2.57 21.13 -21.71
C PHE A 296 1.91 22.50 -21.77
N PHE A 297 0.82 22.59 -22.54
CA PHE A 297 -0.19 23.65 -22.45
C PHE A 297 -1.59 23.02 -22.55
N SER A 298 -2.58 23.67 -21.94
CA SER A 298 -3.99 23.27 -22.06
C SER A 298 -4.73 24.15 -23.07
N LYS A 299 -5.67 23.54 -23.75
CA LYS A 299 -6.60 24.23 -24.66
C LYS A 299 -7.91 23.46 -24.71
N ASP A 300 -9.02 24.17 -24.47
CA ASP A 300 -10.37 23.59 -24.48
C ASP A 300 -10.50 22.35 -23.57
N GLY A 301 -9.84 22.36 -22.40
CA GLY A 301 -9.82 21.26 -21.44
C GLY A 301 -8.88 20.08 -21.79
N SER A 302 -8.27 20.06 -22.94
CA SER A 302 -7.31 19.03 -23.37
C SER A 302 -5.87 19.50 -23.17
N LEU A 303 -4.95 18.55 -23.02
CA LEU A 303 -3.53 18.79 -22.79
C LEU A 303 -2.70 18.51 -24.06
N TYR A 304 -1.78 19.39 -24.37
CA TYR A 304 -0.92 19.33 -25.56
C TYR A 304 0.56 19.50 -25.18
N PHE A 305 1.44 18.87 -25.95
CA PHE A 305 2.89 19.09 -25.84
C PHE A 305 3.28 20.44 -26.46
N LYS A 306 4.02 21.31 -25.74
CA LYS A 306 4.49 22.60 -26.23
C LYS A 306 5.45 22.49 -27.42
N GLU A 307 6.33 21.49 -27.40
CA GLU A 307 7.34 21.29 -28.44
C GLU A 307 6.73 20.94 -29.83
N THR A 308 5.76 20.04 -29.84
CA THR A 308 5.19 19.48 -31.07
C THR A 308 3.81 20.01 -31.44
N GLY A 309 3.09 20.56 -30.44
CA GLY A 309 1.67 20.90 -30.58
C GLY A 309 0.76 19.68 -30.67
N LEU A 310 1.29 18.46 -30.49
CA LEU A 310 0.48 17.24 -30.52
C LEU A 310 -0.33 17.09 -29.23
N LEU A 311 -1.50 16.46 -29.37
CA LEU A 311 -2.37 16.12 -28.27
C LEU A 311 -1.65 15.12 -27.33
N ALA A 312 -1.60 15.43 -26.05
CA ALA A 312 -1.09 14.54 -25.02
C ALA A 312 -2.24 13.79 -24.35
N ILE A 313 -3.32 14.51 -24.01
CA ILE A 313 -4.52 13.96 -23.38
C ILE A 313 -5.74 14.66 -23.99
N ASP A 314 -6.69 13.87 -24.50
CA ASP A 314 -7.96 14.36 -25.04
C ASP A 314 -9.01 14.40 -23.94
N SER A 315 -9.41 15.60 -23.57
CA SER A 315 -10.64 15.80 -22.82
C SER A 315 -11.77 15.82 -23.83
N LYS A 316 -12.50 14.75 -24.02
CA LYS A 316 -13.74 14.71 -24.86
C LYS A 316 -14.85 15.54 -24.22
N TYR A 317 -14.52 16.52 -23.41
CA TYR A 317 -15.43 17.39 -22.72
C TYR A 317 -16.23 18.22 -23.77
N ASN A 318 -17.43 17.76 -24.06
CA ASN A 318 -18.43 18.48 -24.87
C ASN A 318 -19.31 19.43 -24.01
N GLY A 319 -18.98 19.60 -22.75
CA GLY A 319 -19.65 20.47 -21.80
C GLY A 319 -19.20 21.92 -21.87
N ARG A 320 -20.03 22.84 -21.43
CA ARG A 320 -19.82 24.27 -21.56
C ARG A 320 -18.70 24.74 -20.64
N PRO A 321 -17.71 25.53 -21.15
CA PRO A 321 -16.64 26.11 -20.30
C PRO A 321 -17.15 26.98 -19.15
N ASN A 322 -18.41 27.42 -19.20
CA ASN A 322 -18.99 28.39 -18.24
C ASN A 322 -19.64 27.75 -17.02
N ASP A 323 -19.88 26.44 -16.99
CA ASP A 323 -20.58 25.79 -15.86
C ASP A 323 -19.60 25.41 -14.72
N CYS A 324 -18.27 25.43 -14.99
CA CYS A 324 -17.22 25.09 -14.01
C CYS A 324 -16.54 26.31 -13.36
N VAL A 325 -16.86 27.55 -13.78
CA VAL A 325 -16.10 28.75 -13.36
C VAL A 325 -16.94 29.71 -12.46
N GLU A 326 -18.23 29.46 -12.28
CA GLU A 326 -19.06 30.28 -11.39
C GLU A 326 -19.50 29.53 -10.13
N THR A 327 -18.69 29.58 -9.09
CA THR A 327 -19.09 29.93 -7.70
C THR A 327 -17.86 30.05 -6.81
#